data_591d8d14c78747ceb5e79678f6d8f023
#
_entry.id   591d8d14c78747ceb5e79678f6d8f023
#
_cell.length_a   1.000
_cell.length_b   1.000
_cell.length_c   1.000
_cell.angle_alpha   90.00
_cell.angle_beta   90.00
_cell.angle_gamma   90.00
#
_symmetry.space_group_name_H-M   'P 1'
#
loop_
_entity.id
_entity.type
_entity.pdbx_description
1 polymer ?
#
loop_
_entity_poly.entity_id
_entity_poly.type
_entity_poly.pdbx_seq_one_letter_code
_entity_poly.pdbx_strand_id
1 'polypeptide(L)'
;MQFIAKLSLIVAATSSLLGALALPTDHMLETRAAAKVYSKCTKPKTVALTFDDGPWYYLYDISKALVAAGAKGTFFFNGDNYGCIYDPENVKRVKHAYDKGHQIASHTWAHKDLTKLSWDQVHDEMWRVEQALQRITGVVPAFMRPPFGNYNDNVKNVAGARNQSIAMWDFDDEDSTGATPAQSKKLYDAAIKKKPSTILALNHDVHERTAHEVIPYAIEKLQKAGYKLVTLAECLGDKPAYQSVGKPSKPDSSWHC
;
A
#
# COMPACT_ATOMS: atom_id res chain seq x y z
N MET A 1 -76.57 -26.55 41.57
CA MET A 1 -76.06 -26.30 40.20
C MET A 1 -74.63 -25.72 40.34
N GLN A 2 -73.63 -26.57 40.20
CA GLN A 2 -72.22 -26.19 40.31
C GLN A 2 -71.64 -25.94 38.93
N PHE A 3 -71.08 -24.74 38.68
CA PHE A 3 -70.32 -24.42 37.49
C PHE A 3 -68.85 -24.52 37.84
N ILE A 4 -68.18 -25.48 37.20
CA ILE A 4 -66.72 -25.69 37.26
C ILE A 4 -66.09 -24.85 36.15
N ALA A 5 -65.33 -23.80 36.50
CA ALA A 5 -64.53 -23.03 35.59
C ALA A 5 -63.19 -23.72 35.40
N LYS A 6 -62.88 -24.12 34.13
CA LYS A 6 -61.54 -24.64 33.76
C LYS A 6 -60.62 -23.46 33.44
N LEU A 7 -59.59 -23.35 34.24
CA LEU A 7 -58.49 -22.37 34.00
C LEU A 7 -57.45 -23.02 33.07
N SER A 8 -57.36 -22.52 31.84
CA SER A 8 -56.35 -22.93 30.88
C SER A 8 -55.08 -22.09 31.07
N LEU A 9 -53.99 -22.73 31.47
CA LEU A 9 -52.66 -22.11 31.58
C LEU A 9 -52.03 -22.06 30.17
N ILE A 10 -51.85 -20.89 29.65
CA ILE A 10 -51.05 -20.67 28.41
C ILE A 10 -49.62 -20.43 28.83
N VAL A 11 -48.74 -21.41 28.56
CA VAL A 11 -47.29 -21.24 28.68
C VAL A 11 -46.78 -20.62 27.42
N ALA A 12 -46.40 -19.34 27.49
CA ALA A 12 -45.71 -18.65 26.41
C ALA A 12 -44.20 -19.00 26.45
N ALA A 13 -43.77 -19.81 25.50
CA ALA A 13 -42.34 -20.08 25.30
C ALA A 13 -41.72 -18.91 24.54
N THR A 14 -40.96 -18.09 25.24
CA THR A 14 -40.13 -17.06 24.62
C THR A 14 -38.82 -17.71 24.12
N SER A 15 -38.76 -17.98 22.82
CA SER A 15 -37.52 -18.38 22.15
C SER A 15 -36.67 -17.12 21.93
N SER A 16 -35.63 -16.93 22.76
CA SER A 16 -34.59 -15.94 22.54
C SER A 16 -33.70 -16.40 21.35
N LEU A 17 -33.86 -15.80 20.19
CA LEU A 17 -32.91 -15.86 19.11
C LEU A 17 -31.65 -15.08 19.53
N LEU A 18 -30.64 -15.77 20.05
CA LEU A 18 -29.28 -15.27 20.07
C LEU A 18 -28.74 -15.31 18.63
N GLY A 19 -28.79 -14.17 17.96
CA GLY A 19 -28.09 -13.98 16.70
C GLY A 19 -26.59 -14.05 16.96
N ALA A 20 -26.01 -15.20 16.68
CA ALA A 20 -24.55 -15.32 16.60
C ALA A 20 -24.06 -14.46 15.45
N LEU A 21 -23.48 -13.31 15.75
CA LEU A 21 -22.64 -12.58 14.82
C LEU A 21 -21.43 -13.47 14.51
N ALA A 22 -21.52 -14.27 13.46
CA ALA A 22 -20.39 -15.02 12.95
C ALA A 22 -19.35 -13.99 12.45
N LEU A 23 -18.27 -13.85 13.19
CA LEU A 23 -17.06 -13.24 12.67
C LEU A 23 -16.66 -14.01 11.40
N PRO A 24 -16.23 -13.35 10.33
CA PRO A 24 -15.75 -14.05 9.15
C PRO A 24 -14.58 -14.95 9.58
N THR A 25 -14.81 -16.26 9.51
CA THR A 25 -13.78 -17.25 9.80
C THR A 25 -12.71 -17.20 8.71
N ASP A 26 -11.45 -17.52 9.04
CA ASP A 26 -10.30 -17.54 8.12
C ASP A 26 -10.58 -18.29 6.79
N HIS A 27 -11.46 -19.29 6.78
CA HIS A 27 -11.92 -20.00 5.59
C HIS A 27 -12.59 -19.11 4.52
N MET A 28 -13.18 -17.99 4.89
CA MET A 28 -13.78 -17.05 3.91
C MET A 28 -12.74 -16.23 3.16
N LEU A 29 -11.52 -16.10 3.68
CA LEU A 29 -10.42 -15.38 3.03
C LEU A 29 -9.75 -16.22 1.94
N GLU A 30 -9.69 -17.55 2.11
CA GLU A 30 -9.06 -18.46 1.13
C GLU A 30 -9.82 -18.57 -0.21
N THR A 31 -11.10 -18.22 -0.26
CA THR A 31 -11.93 -18.37 -1.46
C THR A 31 -11.87 -17.23 -2.46
N ARG A 32 -11.12 -16.14 -2.15
CA ARG A 32 -10.98 -15.02 -3.08
C ARG A 32 -10.01 -15.35 -4.21
N ALA A 33 -10.26 -14.75 -5.40
CA ALA A 33 -9.36 -14.90 -6.53
C ALA A 33 -7.96 -14.36 -6.22
N ALA A 34 -6.94 -15.04 -6.76
CA ALA A 34 -5.54 -14.59 -6.63
C ALA A 34 -5.36 -13.13 -7.10
N ALA A 35 -4.50 -12.40 -6.44
CA ALA A 35 -4.25 -10.99 -6.71
C ALA A 35 -3.80 -10.75 -8.15
N LYS A 36 -4.29 -9.66 -8.75
CA LYS A 36 -3.76 -9.17 -10.01
C LYS A 36 -2.36 -8.59 -9.81
N VAL A 37 -1.48 -8.85 -10.76
CA VAL A 37 -0.12 -8.31 -10.79
C VAL A 37 -0.05 -7.25 -11.89
N TYR A 38 0.42 -6.07 -11.52
CA TYR A 38 0.64 -4.95 -12.42
C TYR A 38 2.14 -4.66 -12.49
N SER A 39 2.73 -4.77 -13.67
CA SER A 39 4.15 -4.47 -13.93
C SER A 39 4.36 -3.21 -14.76
N LYS A 40 3.30 -2.55 -15.21
CA LYS A 40 3.35 -1.31 -16.00
C LYS A 40 2.07 -0.51 -15.85
N CYS A 41 2.15 0.78 -16.04
CA CYS A 41 0.99 1.66 -16.16
C CYS A 41 0.17 1.36 -17.41
N THR A 42 -1.12 1.70 -17.41
CA THR A 42 -2.04 1.49 -18.54
C THR A 42 -2.52 2.81 -19.17
N LYS A 43 -2.47 3.92 -18.42
CA LYS A 43 -2.91 5.23 -18.88
C LYS A 43 -1.79 5.92 -19.68
N PRO A 44 -1.97 6.20 -20.99
CA PRO A 44 -0.91 6.75 -21.81
C PRO A 44 -0.39 8.09 -21.28
N LYS A 45 0.89 8.35 -21.53
CA LYS A 45 1.59 9.59 -21.11
C LYS A 45 1.58 9.82 -19.60
N THR A 46 1.51 8.75 -18.81
CA THR A 46 1.69 8.82 -17.36
C THR A 46 2.95 8.10 -16.90
N VAL A 47 3.52 8.61 -15.83
CA VAL A 47 4.59 7.98 -15.05
C VAL A 47 4.14 7.91 -13.60
N ALA A 48 4.25 6.75 -12.98
CA ALA A 48 4.16 6.61 -11.54
C ALA A 48 5.57 6.50 -10.96
N LEU A 49 6.01 7.54 -10.26
CA LEU A 49 7.20 7.46 -9.41
C LEU A 49 6.79 6.79 -8.12
N THR A 50 7.37 5.63 -7.82
CA THR A 50 7.06 4.86 -6.62
C THR A 50 8.31 4.69 -5.76
N PHE A 51 8.11 4.65 -4.44
CA PHE A 51 9.16 4.68 -3.44
C PHE A 51 8.91 3.59 -2.41
N ASP A 52 9.88 2.71 -2.21
CA ASP A 52 9.81 1.59 -1.28
C ASP A 52 10.61 1.86 0.01
N ASP A 53 10.44 1.00 1.01
CA ASP A 53 11.18 0.90 2.27
C ASP A 53 10.88 1.95 3.35
N GLY A 54 10.18 3.02 3.03
CA GLY A 54 9.78 4.03 4.02
C GLY A 54 8.79 3.51 5.09
N PRO A 55 8.37 4.40 6.00
CA PRO A 55 8.58 5.85 6.00
C PRO A 55 9.96 6.25 6.57
N TRP A 56 10.71 7.09 5.86
CA TRP A 56 12.04 7.49 6.28
C TRP A 56 12.29 9.01 6.17
N TYR A 57 13.47 9.47 6.59
CA TYR A 57 13.81 10.90 6.72
C TYR A 57 13.63 11.70 5.43
N TYR A 58 13.95 11.11 4.27
CA TYR A 58 13.97 11.82 2.98
C TYR A 58 12.61 11.91 2.29
N LEU A 59 11.57 11.31 2.86
CA LEU A 59 10.20 11.38 2.35
C LEU A 59 9.72 12.83 2.18
N TYR A 60 10.04 13.71 3.14
CA TYR A 60 9.62 15.11 3.06
C TYR A 60 10.23 15.83 1.87
N ASP A 61 11.50 15.58 1.53
CA ASP A 61 12.19 16.21 0.43
C ASP A 61 11.64 15.71 -0.91
N ILE A 62 11.41 14.41 -1.04
CA ILE A 62 10.73 13.82 -2.21
C ILE A 62 9.33 14.41 -2.39
N SER A 63 8.54 14.43 -1.31
CA SER A 63 7.19 15.01 -1.33
C SER A 63 7.21 16.48 -1.74
N LYS A 64 8.14 17.27 -1.18
CA LYS A 64 8.32 18.69 -1.54
C LYS A 64 8.63 18.87 -3.02
N ALA A 65 9.54 18.07 -3.57
CA ALA A 65 9.88 18.12 -4.99
C ALA A 65 8.67 17.77 -5.88
N LEU A 66 7.93 16.71 -5.55
CA LEU A 66 6.72 16.30 -6.27
C LEU A 66 5.64 17.40 -6.22
N VAL A 67 5.32 17.90 -5.03
CA VAL A 67 4.29 18.93 -4.85
C VAL A 67 4.65 20.21 -5.58
N ALA A 68 5.90 20.66 -5.52
CA ALA A 68 6.38 21.85 -6.23
C ALA A 68 6.22 21.72 -7.77
N ALA A 69 6.30 20.49 -8.27
CA ALA A 69 6.12 20.17 -9.69
C ALA A 69 4.65 19.90 -10.08
N GLY A 70 3.68 20.06 -9.16
CA GLY A 70 2.29 19.68 -9.39
C GLY A 70 2.08 18.18 -9.62
N ALA A 71 2.99 17.35 -9.10
CA ALA A 71 3.05 15.91 -9.29
C ALA A 71 2.68 15.14 -8.02
N LYS A 72 2.39 13.85 -8.18
CA LYS A 72 2.15 12.92 -7.07
C LYS A 72 3.03 11.70 -7.22
N GLY A 73 3.34 11.05 -6.08
CA GLY A 73 4.05 9.78 -6.02
C GLY A 73 3.23 8.72 -5.30
N THR A 74 3.78 7.50 -5.24
CA THR A 74 3.23 6.40 -4.44
C THR A 74 4.31 5.86 -3.53
N PHE A 75 4.02 5.78 -2.23
CA PHE A 75 4.94 5.29 -1.21
C PHE A 75 4.47 3.93 -0.70
N PHE A 76 5.32 2.91 -0.80
CA PHE A 76 5.10 1.58 -0.29
C PHE A 76 5.81 1.45 1.06
N PHE A 77 5.04 1.55 2.14
CA PHE A 77 5.58 1.58 3.49
C PHE A 77 5.72 0.21 4.11
N ASN A 78 6.82 0.01 4.86
CA ASN A 78 6.97 -1.10 5.79
C ASN A 78 6.41 -0.73 7.17
N GLY A 79 6.13 -1.77 7.97
CA GLY A 79 5.76 -1.61 9.38
C GLY A 79 6.98 -1.44 10.30
N ASP A 80 7.98 -2.28 10.10
CA ASP A 80 9.20 -2.36 10.92
C ASP A 80 10.38 -2.82 10.06
N ASN A 81 11.04 -1.86 9.39
CA ASN A 81 12.22 -2.11 8.55
C ASN A 81 13.34 -1.14 8.92
N TYR A 82 13.36 0.09 8.40
CA TYR A 82 14.31 1.13 8.81
C TYR A 82 13.94 1.76 10.16
N GLY A 83 12.71 1.62 10.59
CA GLY A 83 12.18 2.05 11.87
C GLY A 83 10.73 1.66 12.02
N CYS A 84 10.22 1.72 13.24
CA CYS A 84 8.83 1.40 13.53
C CYS A 84 7.89 2.44 12.91
N ILE A 85 6.88 2.01 12.14
CA ILE A 85 5.90 2.89 11.52
C ILE A 85 5.10 3.70 12.55
N TYR A 86 5.01 3.19 13.79
CA TYR A 86 4.33 3.85 14.90
C TYR A 86 5.21 4.84 15.67
N ASP A 87 6.50 4.94 15.36
CA ASP A 87 7.33 6.00 15.94
C ASP A 87 6.72 7.36 15.61
N PRO A 88 6.72 8.33 16.56
CA PRO A 88 6.01 9.61 16.39
C PRO A 88 6.38 10.35 15.08
N GLU A 89 7.66 10.29 14.69
CA GLU A 89 8.11 10.94 13.46
C GLU A 89 7.69 10.16 12.20
N ASN A 90 7.64 8.82 12.26
CA ASN A 90 7.16 7.99 11.15
C ASN A 90 5.66 8.14 10.96
N VAL A 91 4.89 8.21 12.04
CA VAL A 91 3.45 8.57 11.98
C VAL A 91 3.24 9.91 11.27
N LYS A 92 4.05 10.93 11.58
CA LYS A 92 3.97 12.23 10.88
C LYS A 92 4.31 12.12 9.40
N ARG A 93 5.32 11.31 9.02
CA ARG A 93 5.72 11.07 7.63
C ARG A 93 4.60 10.39 6.83
N VAL A 94 4.00 9.32 7.38
CA VAL A 94 2.87 8.62 6.74
C VAL A 94 1.70 9.57 6.53
N LYS A 95 1.32 10.33 7.57
CA LYS A 95 0.24 11.34 7.46
C LYS A 95 0.58 12.40 6.42
N HIS A 96 1.80 12.91 6.41
CA HIS A 96 2.24 13.92 5.44
C HIS A 96 2.09 13.42 4.01
N ALA A 97 2.57 12.20 3.70
CA ALA A 97 2.45 11.63 2.36
C ALA A 97 0.97 11.57 1.93
N TYR A 98 0.09 11.08 2.79
CA TYR A 98 -1.34 11.00 2.53
C TYR A 98 -1.97 12.39 2.37
N ASP A 99 -1.73 13.32 3.29
CA ASP A 99 -2.31 14.67 3.30
C ASP A 99 -1.87 15.52 2.09
N LYS A 100 -0.67 15.25 1.55
CA LYS A 100 -0.19 15.88 0.31
C LYS A 100 -0.76 15.25 -0.97
N GLY A 101 -1.64 14.25 -0.83
CA GLY A 101 -2.31 13.59 -1.95
C GLY A 101 -1.44 12.58 -2.68
N HIS A 102 -0.32 12.16 -2.08
CA HIS A 102 0.40 10.98 -2.54
C HIS A 102 -0.38 9.72 -2.18
N GLN A 103 -0.21 8.65 -2.97
CA GLN A 103 -0.75 7.34 -2.62
C GLN A 103 0.17 6.67 -1.60
N ILE A 104 -0.42 6.08 -0.56
CA ILE A 104 0.28 5.21 0.39
C ILE A 104 -0.16 3.77 0.16
N ALA A 105 0.78 2.83 0.22
CA ALA A 105 0.60 1.42 -0.10
C ALA A 105 1.44 0.53 0.83
N SER A 106 1.28 -0.79 0.75
CA SER A 106 1.95 -1.75 1.62
C SER A 106 3.23 -2.30 0.99
N HIS A 107 4.33 -2.30 1.76
CA HIS A 107 5.57 -3.03 1.44
C HIS A 107 5.87 -4.15 2.46
N THR A 108 4.83 -4.69 3.10
CA THR A 108 4.88 -5.69 4.16
C THR A 108 5.43 -5.17 5.49
N TRP A 109 5.30 -5.96 6.54
CA TRP A 109 5.68 -5.51 7.88
C TRP A 109 7.20 -5.40 8.04
N ALA A 110 7.94 -6.49 7.87
CA ALA A 110 9.36 -6.56 8.20
C ALA A 110 10.25 -6.88 6.99
N HIS A 111 9.80 -6.51 5.77
CA HIS A 111 10.56 -6.65 4.53
C HIS A 111 11.14 -8.06 4.30
N LYS A 112 10.39 -9.12 4.65
CA LYS A 112 10.82 -10.51 4.45
C LYS A 112 10.56 -10.98 3.02
N ASP A 113 11.39 -11.93 2.55
CA ASP A 113 11.09 -12.65 1.30
C ASP A 113 9.84 -13.53 1.50
N LEU A 114 8.70 -13.05 1.01
CA LEU A 114 7.39 -13.68 1.20
C LEU A 114 7.30 -15.07 0.57
N THR A 115 8.14 -15.39 -0.42
CA THR A 115 8.12 -16.71 -1.08
C THR A 115 8.57 -17.85 -0.18
N LYS A 116 9.21 -17.52 0.94
CA LYS A 116 9.72 -18.46 1.94
C LYS A 116 8.82 -18.61 3.16
N LEU A 117 7.69 -17.90 3.17
CA LEU A 117 6.77 -17.85 4.30
C LEU A 117 5.52 -18.72 4.05
N SER A 118 4.93 -19.20 5.14
CA SER A 118 3.62 -19.85 5.11
C SER A 118 2.51 -18.84 4.74
N TRP A 119 1.31 -19.33 4.44
CA TRP A 119 0.15 -18.48 4.18
C TRP A 119 -0.11 -17.50 5.33
N ASP A 120 -0.15 -18.00 6.56
CA ASP A 120 -0.41 -17.18 7.76
C ASP A 120 0.68 -16.13 7.99
N GLN A 121 1.94 -16.47 7.74
CA GLN A 121 3.04 -15.53 7.87
C GLN A 121 2.99 -14.43 6.82
N VAL A 122 2.65 -14.76 5.56
CA VAL A 122 2.44 -13.74 4.51
C VAL A 122 1.25 -12.86 4.86
N HIS A 123 0.15 -13.46 5.35
CA HIS A 123 -1.03 -12.74 5.80
C HIS A 123 -0.69 -11.76 6.92
N ASP A 124 0.07 -12.17 7.94
CA ASP A 124 0.48 -11.30 9.04
C ASP A 124 1.36 -10.13 8.56
N GLU A 125 2.34 -10.41 7.70
CA GLU A 125 3.20 -9.38 7.08
C GLU A 125 2.39 -8.30 6.34
N MET A 126 1.29 -8.66 5.70
CA MET A 126 0.43 -7.72 4.99
C MET A 126 -0.58 -7.03 5.91
N TRP A 127 -1.26 -7.81 6.76
CA TRP A 127 -2.33 -7.32 7.63
C TRP A 127 -1.86 -6.27 8.63
N ARG A 128 -0.68 -6.45 9.22
CA ARG A 128 -0.12 -5.48 10.17
C ARG A 128 0.11 -4.11 9.55
N VAL A 129 0.56 -4.03 8.29
CA VAL A 129 0.72 -2.76 7.58
C VAL A 129 -0.64 -2.14 7.26
N GLU A 130 -1.62 -2.93 6.82
CA GLU A 130 -2.99 -2.43 6.59
C GLU A 130 -3.54 -1.79 7.86
N GLN A 131 -3.40 -2.46 9.01
CA GLN A 131 -3.83 -1.91 10.29
C GLN A 131 -3.09 -0.63 10.66
N ALA A 132 -1.77 -0.59 10.44
CA ALA A 132 -0.98 0.60 10.73
C ALA A 132 -1.43 1.79 9.89
N LEU A 133 -1.60 1.61 8.59
CA LEU A 133 -2.06 2.67 7.69
C LEU A 133 -3.50 3.11 8.03
N GLN A 134 -4.39 2.16 8.32
CA GLN A 134 -5.76 2.46 8.74
C GLN A 134 -5.79 3.26 10.05
N ARG A 135 -4.99 2.90 11.04
CA ARG A 135 -4.88 3.62 12.31
C ARG A 135 -4.33 5.03 12.11
N ILE A 136 -3.27 5.18 11.33
CA ILE A 136 -2.57 6.45 11.15
C ILE A 136 -3.35 7.43 10.27
N THR A 137 -3.97 6.96 9.19
CA THR A 137 -4.57 7.81 8.15
C THR A 137 -6.06 7.54 7.89
N GLY A 138 -6.58 6.43 8.39
CA GLY A 138 -7.97 6.01 8.14
C GLY A 138 -8.15 5.18 6.86
N VAL A 139 -7.08 4.88 6.09
CA VAL A 139 -7.22 4.16 4.83
C VAL A 139 -6.64 2.75 4.88
N VAL A 140 -7.27 1.81 4.17
CA VAL A 140 -6.76 0.47 3.93
C VAL A 140 -6.23 0.40 2.49
N PRO A 141 -4.93 0.10 2.25
CA PRO A 141 -4.35 0.12 0.93
C PRO A 141 -4.95 -0.97 0.01
N ALA A 142 -5.13 -0.66 -1.28
CA ALA A 142 -5.56 -1.62 -2.29
C ALA A 142 -4.38 -2.23 -3.07
N PHE A 143 -3.16 -1.80 -2.77
CA PHE A 143 -1.94 -2.27 -3.42
C PHE A 143 -0.87 -2.62 -2.40
N MET A 144 -0.11 -3.67 -2.75
CA MET A 144 1.14 -4.01 -2.07
C MET A 144 2.25 -4.22 -3.09
N ARG A 145 3.49 -4.08 -2.66
CA ARG A 145 4.67 -4.52 -3.42
C ARG A 145 5.42 -5.54 -2.58
N PRO A 146 5.71 -6.74 -3.11
CA PRO A 146 6.47 -7.73 -2.37
C PRO A 146 7.95 -7.30 -2.28
N PRO A 147 8.60 -7.47 -1.12
CA PRO A 147 10.03 -7.24 -0.98
C PRO A 147 10.84 -8.00 -2.05
N PHE A 148 11.90 -7.36 -2.55
CA PHE A 148 12.79 -7.89 -3.60
C PHE A 148 12.07 -8.16 -4.95
N GLY A 149 10.79 -7.81 -5.09
CA GLY A 149 9.96 -8.21 -6.22
C GLY A 149 9.60 -9.70 -6.21
N ASN A 150 9.86 -10.43 -5.14
CA ASN A 150 9.65 -11.87 -5.05
C ASN A 150 8.20 -12.20 -4.69
N TYR A 151 7.53 -12.96 -5.55
CA TYR A 151 6.21 -13.51 -5.26
C TYR A 151 6.00 -14.87 -5.94
N ASN A 152 5.12 -15.68 -5.38
CA ASN A 152 4.67 -16.98 -5.88
C ASN A 152 3.14 -17.06 -5.78
N ASP A 153 2.56 -18.23 -6.06
CA ASP A 153 1.11 -18.40 -5.99
C ASP A 153 0.57 -18.22 -4.57
N ASN A 154 1.31 -18.65 -3.53
CA ASN A 154 0.94 -18.41 -2.14
C ASN A 154 0.78 -16.89 -1.88
N VAL A 155 1.78 -16.08 -2.25
CA VAL A 155 1.74 -14.61 -2.09
C VAL A 155 0.57 -13.99 -2.85
N LYS A 156 0.31 -14.44 -4.10
CA LYS A 156 -0.84 -13.97 -4.89
C LYS A 156 -2.17 -14.33 -4.22
N ASN A 157 -2.29 -15.53 -3.67
CA ASN A 157 -3.51 -15.97 -3.00
C ASN A 157 -3.77 -15.16 -1.73
N VAL A 158 -2.74 -14.95 -0.90
CA VAL A 158 -2.86 -14.13 0.31
C VAL A 158 -3.20 -12.67 -0.06
N ALA A 159 -2.50 -12.08 -1.02
CA ALA A 159 -2.79 -10.71 -1.46
C ALA A 159 -4.23 -10.59 -2.00
N GLY A 160 -4.72 -11.59 -2.74
CA GLY A 160 -6.11 -11.67 -3.19
C GLY A 160 -7.11 -11.79 -2.04
N ALA A 161 -6.82 -12.66 -1.05
CA ALA A 161 -7.61 -12.77 0.17
C ALA A 161 -7.66 -11.45 0.96
N ARG A 162 -6.55 -10.69 0.97
CA ARG A 162 -6.44 -9.35 1.56
C ARG A 162 -6.99 -8.24 0.67
N ASN A 163 -7.59 -8.57 -0.50
CA ASN A 163 -8.13 -7.62 -1.46
C ASN A 163 -7.11 -6.58 -1.94
N GLN A 164 -5.84 -6.98 -2.02
CA GLN A 164 -4.76 -6.16 -2.55
C GLN A 164 -4.29 -6.68 -3.90
N SER A 165 -3.92 -5.76 -4.79
CA SER A 165 -3.20 -6.06 -6.02
C SER A 165 -1.70 -5.94 -5.79
N ILE A 166 -0.92 -6.74 -6.51
CA ILE A 166 0.54 -6.69 -6.49
C ILE A 166 1.02 -5.67 -7.53
N ALA A 167 1.84 -4.72 -7.10
CA ALA A 167 2.47 -3.73 -7.96
C ALA A 167 3.97 -4.03 -8.10
N MET A 168 4.39 -4.34 -9.33
CA MET A 168 5.79 -4.46 -9.72
C MET A 168 6.27 -3.14 -10.35
N TRP A 169 7.19 -3.18 -11.30
CA TRP A 169 7.73 -2.04 -12.05
C TRP A 169 8.17 -2.48 -13.45
N ASP A 170 8.32 -1.52 -14.36
CA ASP A 170 8.93 -1.68 -15.67
C ASP A 170 10.16 -0.79 -15.88
N PHE A 171 10.53 -0.03 -14.85
CA PHE A 171 11.73 0.77 -14.78
C PHE A 171 12.31 0.75 -13.36
N ASP A 172 13.60 0.53 -13.25
CA ASP A 172 14.38 0.56 -12.00
C ASP A 172 15.52 1.57 -12.19
N ASP A 173 15.69 2.51 -11.26
CA ASP A 173 16.78 3.47 -11.28
C ASP A 173 18.06 2.94 -10.59
N GLU A 174 18.00 1.71 -10.09
CA GLU A 174 19.10 0.96 -9.47
C GLU A 174 19.69 1.64 -8.22
N ASP A 175 18.95 2.54 -7.58
CA ASP A 175 19.40 3.29 -6.40
C ASP A 175 19.72 2.40 -5.19
N SER A 176 19.03 1.25 -5.06
CA SER A 176 19.25 0.27 -3.99
C SER A 176 20.30 -0.80 -4.34
N THR A 177 20.74 -0.86 -5.60
CA THR A 177 21.70 -1.87 -6.09
C THR A 177 23.10 -1.32 -6.36
N GLY A 178 23.36 -0.10 -5.88
CA GLY A 178 24.69 0.52 -5.90
C GLY A 178 24.94 1.50 -7.04
N ALA A 179 23.92 1.86 -7.82
CA ALA A 179 24.07 2.92 -8.81
C ALA A 179 24.39 4.27 -8.16
N THR A 180 25.33 4.99 -8.75
CA THR A 180 25.57 6.39 -8.38
C THR A 180 24.44 7.26 -8.91
N PRO A 181 24.18 8.47 -8.34
CA PRO A 181 23.18 9.39 -8.88
C PRO A 181 23.36 9.69 -10.36
N ALA A 182 24.59 9.76 -10.84
CA ALA A 182 24.88 9.97 -12.27
C ALA A 182 24.45 8.77 -13.14
N GLN A 183 24.55 7.55 -12.62
CA GLN A 183 24.08 6.34 -13.31
C GLN A 183 22.57 6.28 -13.32
N SER A 184 21.90 6.49 -12.18
CA SER A 184 20.43 6.53 -12.09
C SER A 184 19.84 7.61 -13.02
N LYS A 185 20.42 8.82 -13.06
CA LYS A 185 20.01 9.87 -14.01
C LYS A 185 20.15 9.43 -15.46
N LYS A 186 21.24 8.71 -15.83
CA LYS A 186 21.40 8.16 -17.19
C LYS A 186 20.37 7.08 -17.51
N LEU A 187 19.94 6.27 -16.52
CA LEU A 187 18.87 5.29 -16.71
C LEU A 187 17.54 6.00 -17.03
N TYR A 188 17.19 7.07 -16.31
CA TYR A 188 16.03 7.90 -16.64
C TYR A 188 16.14 8.51 -18.04
N ASP A 189 17.27 9.09 -18.43
CA ASP A 189 17.48 9.64 -19.77
C ASP A 189 17.31 8.56 -20.86
N ALA A 190 17.86 7.38 -20.64
CA ALA A 190 17.75 6.25 -21.57
C ALA A 190 16.30 5.76 -21.71
N ALA A 191 15.56 5.69 -20.59
CA ALA A 191 14.14 5.35 -20.60
C ALA A 191 13.30 6.39 -21.37
N ILE A 192 13.50 7.67 -21.09
CA ILE A 192 12.81 8.78 -21.75
C ILE A 192 13.11 8.80 -23.26
N LYS A 193 14.37 8.53 -23.65
CA LYS A 193 14.77 8.46 -25.06
C LYS A 193 14.02 7.41 -25.86
N LYS A 194 13.65 6.29 -25.23
CA LYS A 194 12.83 5.23 -25.86
C LYS A 194 11.37 5.66 -26.09
N LYS A 195 10.94 6.77 -25.51
CA LYS A 195 9.57 7.32 -25.59
C LYS A 195 8.47 6.30 -25.27
N PRO A 196 8.57 5.52 -24.17
CA PRO A 196 7.53 4.56 -23.84
C PRO A 196 6.20 5.27 -23.62
N SER A 197 5.10 4.54 -23.81
CA SER A 197 3.76 5.08 -23.54
C SER A 197 3.58 5.44 -22.07
N THR A 198 4.19 4.65 -21.17
CA THR A 198 4.09 4.79 -19.72
C THR A 198 5.39 4.34 -19.05
N ILE A 199 5.59 4.74 -17.79
CA ILE A 199 6.67 4.24 -16.93
C ILE A 199 6.09 3.98 -15.53
N LEU A 200 6.36 2.81 -14.98
CA LEU A 200 6.13 2.49 -13.57
C LEU A 200 7.50 2.30 -12.91
N ALA A 201 7.94 3.33 -12.19
CA ALA A 201 9.31 3.43 -11.72
C ALA A 201 9.45 2.95 -10.27
N LEU A 202 10.48 2.13 -10.01
CA LEU A 202 10.97 1.79 -8.68
C LEU A 202 12.06 2.77 -8.27
N ASN A 203 11.97 3.28 -7.06
CA ASN A 203 12.97 4.05 -6.33
C ASN A 203 12.79 3.76 -4.82
N HIS A 204 13.68 4.25 -3.97
CA HIS A 204 13.59 4.08 -2.51
C HIS A 204 13.70 5.41 -1.79
N ASP A 205 12.79 5.68 -0.81
CA ASP A 205 12.78 6.94 -0.05
C ASP A 205 13.79 6.94 1.11
N VAL A 206 14.50 5.86 1.30
CA VAL A 206 15.53 5.67 2.33
C VAL A 206 16.92 6.13 1.89
N HIS A 207 17.10 6.44 0.62
CA HIS A 207 18.39 6.88 0.06
C HIS A 207 18.43 8.39 -0.13
N GLU A 208 19.37 9.06 0.60
CA GLU A 208 19.55 10.51 0.54
C GLU A 208 19.78 11.02 -0.88
N ARG A 209 20.64 10.34 -1.64
CA ARG A 209 20.99 10.76 -3.00
C ARG A 209 19.85 10.60 -3.99
N THR A 210 19.01 9.59 -3.79
CA THR A 210 17.76 9.44 -4.56
C THR A 210 16.87 10.65 -4.34
N ALA A 211 16.65 11.01 -3.08
CA ALA A 211 15.77 12.13 -2.74
C ALA A 211 16.28 13.49 -3.22
N HIS A 212 17.59 13.76 -3.07
CA HIS A 212 18.16 15.09 -3.30
C HIS A 212 18.70 15.29 -4.71
N GLU A 213 19.14 14.22 -5.38
CA GLU A 213 19.80 14.35 -6.68
C GLU A 213 19.02 13.69 -7.83
N VAL A 214 18.49 12.47 -7.62
CA VAL A 214 17.88 11.69 -8.70
C VAL A 214 16.44 12.12 -8.97
N ILE A 215 15.62 12.20 -7.92
CA ILE A 215 14.19 12.50 -8.08
C ILE A 215 13.90 13.91 -8.59
N PRO A 216 14.55 14.99 -8.13
CA PRO A 216 14.36 16.32 -8.73
C PRO A 216 14.72 16.33 -10.20
N TYR A 217 15.81 15.66 -10.59
CA TYR A 217 16.19 15.52 -12.00
C TYR A 217 15.17 14.73 -12.82
N ALA A 218 14.74 13.57 -12.30
CA ALA A 218 13.76 12.71 -12.98
C ALA A 218 12.43 13.44 -13.20
N ILE A 219 11.93 14.17 -12.20
CA ILE A 219 10.71 14.98 -12.30
C ILE A 219 10.82 15.99 -13.47
N GLU A 220 11.90 16.78 -13.49
CA GLU A 220 12.13 17.77 -14.55
C GLU A 220 12.16 17.12 -15.95
N LYS A 221 12.95 16.06 -16.11
CA LYS A 221 13.13 15.39 -17.41
C LYS A 221 11.86 14.72 -17.91
N LEU A 222 11.13 14.04 -17.04
CA LEU A 222 9.89 13.36 -17.38
C LEU A 222 8.80 14.37 -17.78
N GLN A 223 8.63 15.47 -17.03
CA GLN A 223 7.67 16.52 -17.38
C GLN A 223 8.05 17.21 -18.68
N LYS A 224 9.32 17.51 -18.90
CA LYS A 224 9.83 18.09 -20.15
C LYS A 224 9.61 17.18 -21.37
N ALA A 225 9.59 15.86 -21.15
CA ALA A 225 9.25 14.86 -22.17
C ALA A 225 7.73 14.69 -22.38
N GLY A 226 6.89 15.45 -21.66
CA GLY A 226 5.44 15.48 -21.80
C GLY A 226 4.70 14.40 -21.01
N TYR A 227 5.34 13.78 -20.00
CA TYR A 227 4.66 12.87 -19.10
C TYR A 227 3.97 13.60 -17.94
N LYS A 228 2.82 13.07 -17.53
CA LYS A 228 2.16 13.44 -16.27
C LYS A 228 2.63 12.50 -15.15
N LEU A 229 3.11 13.07 -14.06
CA LEU A 229 3.54 12.31 -12.87
C LEU A 229 2.35 12.15 -11.93
N VAL A 230 1.88 10.93 -11.82
CA VAL A 230 0.63 10.59 -11.14
C VAL A 230 0.84 9.45 -10.14
N THR A 231 -0.15 9.12 -9.31
CA THR A 231 -0.10 7.96 -8.44
C THR A 231 -0.16 6.65 -9.23
N LEU A 232 0.22 5.54 -8.60
CA LEU A 232 0.06 4.20 -9.18
C LEU A 232 -1.41 3.94 -9.58
N ALA A 233 -2.34 4.25 -8.71
CA ALA A 233 -3.76 4.04 -8.96
C ALA A 233 -4.24 4.83 -10.19
N GLU A 234 -3.83 6.09 -10.32
CA GLU A 234 -4.14 6.93 -11.48
C GLU A 234 -3.49 6.41 -12.76
N CYS A 235 -2.23 5.94 -12.69
CA CYS A 235 -1.54 5.40 -13.88
C CYS A 235 -2.12 4.07 -14.36
N LEU A 236 -2.78 3.32 -13.48
CA LEU A 236 -3.49 2.07 -13.80
C LEU A 236 -4.92 2.29 -14.32
N GLY A 237 -5.28 3.52 -14.74
CA GLY A 237 -6.59 3.85 -15.27
C GLY A 237 -7.58 4.20 -14.16
N ASP A 238 -7.14 5.02 -13.21
CA ASP A 238 -7.93 5.56 -12.10
C ASP A 238 -8.58 4.45 -11.24
N LYS A 239 -7.81 3.41 -10.92
CA LYS A 239 -8.25 2.36 -10.00
C LYS A 239 -8.36 2.90 -8.56
N PRO A 240 -9.21 2.30 -7.72
CA PRO A 240 -9.22 2.66 -6.30
C PRO A 240 -7.83 2.47 -5.67
N ALA A 241 -7.28 3.52 -5.07
CA ALA A 241 -6.01 3.46 -4.34
C ALA A 241 -6.16 2.73 -3.00
N TYR A 242 -7.37 2.76 -2.45
CA TYR A 242 -7.70 2.21 -1.13
C TYR A 242 -8.93 1.32 -1.20
N GLN A 243 -8.96 0.27 -0.38
CA GLN A 243 -10.12 -0.60 -0.19
C GLN A 243 -11.23 0.11 0.59
N SER A 244 -10.82 0.94 1.55
CA SER A 244 -11.71 1.76 2.35
C SER A 244 -11.03 3.04 2.80
N VAL A 245 -11.85 4.08 3.03
CA VAL A 245 -11.44 5.38 3.56
C VAL A 245 -12.32 5.70 4.75
N GLY A 246 -11.72 5.93 5.90
CA GLY A 246 -12.38 6.25 7.15
C GLY A 246 -11.66 7.35 7.92
N LYS A 247 -11.84 7.37 9.23
CA LYS A 247 -11.14 8.32 10.11
C LYS A 247 -9.93 7.66 10.75
N PRO A 248 -8.82 8.38 10.94
CA PRO A 248 -7.67 7.87 11.69
C PRO A 248 -8.05 7.63 13.15
N SER A 249 -7.37 6.67 13.77
CA SER A 249 -7.50 6.38 15.20
C SER A 249 -6.66 7.34 16.04
N LYS A 250 -6.99 7.44 17.30
CA LYS A 250 -6.08 8.06 18.28
C LYS A 250 -5.02 7.04 18.67
N PRO A 251 -3.76 7.46 18.87
CA PRO A 251 -2.73 6.56 19.38
C PRO A 251 -3.10 5.96 20.73
N ASP A 252 -2.84 4.66 20.90
CA ASP A 252 -3.01 3.91 22.13
C ASP A 252 -1.86 2.91 22.34
N SER A 253 -1.93 2.08 23.39
CA SER A 253 -0.88 1.12 23.73
C SER A 253 -0.65 0.02 22.67
N SER A 254 -1.51 -0.14 21.69
CA SER A 254 -1.35 -1.08 20.58
C SER A 254 -0.50 -0.54 19.41
N TRP A 255 -0.07 0.74 19.48
CA TRP A 255 0.79 1.36 18.47
C TRP A 255 2.27 1.09 18.78
N HIS A 256 2.69 -0.12 18.49
CA HIS A 256 4.07 -0.56 18.69
C HIS A 256 4.50 -1.60 17.64
N CYS A 257 5.73 -1.75 17.41
CA CYS A 257 6.36 -2.82 16.65
C CYS A 257 6.94 -3.89 17.60
#